data_fc374f844ec776715198c9dfce719134
#
_entry.id   fc374f844ec776715198c9dfce719134
#
_cell.length_a   1.000
_cell.length_b   1.000
_cell.length_c   1.000
_cell.angle_alpha   90.00
_cell.angle_beta   90.00
_cell.angle_gamma   90.00
#
_symmetry.space_group_name_H-M   'P 1'
#
loop_
_entity.id
_entity.type
_entity.pdbx_description
1 polymer ?
#
loop_
_entity_poly.entity_id
_entity_poly.type
_entity_poly.pdbx_seq_one_letter_code
_entity_poly.pdbx_strand_id
1 'polypeptide(L)'
;MGSEIFTDGTSLPNITYSNVKGGWSGNGNIDCDPFFCSPDTGNYYLADNSCSIGTGEGGVDIGALGIGCSVTFTNELYADLMPSHFALYPNYPNPFNPTTKITFSLPQIVKVNLIIYDVRGKRVINLVDEVLPAGHYEVAFEGAGLSSGVYFYRIQAGQFVQSRKMLLIK
;
A
#
# COMPACT_ATOMS: atom_id res chain seq x y z
N MET A 1 -7.93 -1.66 20.04
CA MET A 1 -6.65 -1.14 20.56
C MET A 1 -6.98 0.17 21.26
N GLY A 2 -6.55 0.36 22.51
CA GLY A 2 -6.83 1.58 23.26
C GLY A 2 -5.94 2.72 22.78
N SER A 3 -6.42 3.96 22.92
CA SER A 3 -5.63 5.16 22.75
C SER A 3 -4.48 5.18 23.76
N GLU A 4 -3.31 5.66 23.36
CA GLU A 4 -2.15 5.82 24.27
C GLU A 4 -2.40 6.93 25.33
N ILE A 5 -3.40 7.78 25.10
CA ILE A 5 -3.76 8.86 26.00
C ILE A 5 -5.13 8.57 26.61
N PHE A 6 -5.16 8.43 27.93
CA PHE A 6 -6.37 8.29 28.71
C PHE A 6 -6.77 9.62 29.31
N THR A 7 -8.05 10.01 29.11
CA THR A 7 -8.66 11.16 29.79
C THR A 7 -9.79 10.68 30.65
N ASP A 8 -9.95 11.28 31.84
CA ASP A 8 -11.08 11.02 32.75
C ASP A 8 -12.36 11.77 32.36
N GLY A 9 -12.31 12.48 31.23
CA GLY A 9 -13.42 13.27 30.69
C GLY A 9 -13.59 14.66 31.37
N THR A 10 -12.73 15.02 32.31
CA THR A 10 -12.82 16.32 33.02
C THR A 10 -11.94 17.39 32.37
N SER A 11 -10.88 17.00 31.70
CA SER A 11 -10.01 17.91 30.95
C SER A 11 -9.39 17.18 29.73
N LEU A 12 -9.25 17.89 28.63
CA LEU A 12 -8.50 17.41 27.46
C LEU A 12 -7.09 17.98 27.50
N PRO A 13 -6.04 17.15 27.46
CA PRO A 13 -4.68 17.63 27.38
C PRO A 13 -4.45 18.37 26.05
N ASN A 14 -3.76 19.49 26.10
CA ASN A 14 -3.30 20.17 24.90
C ASN A 14 -1.95 19.54 24.48
N ILE A 15 -2.00 18.68 23.48
CA ILE A 15 -0.84 17.97 22.96
C ILE A 15 -0.56 18.51 21.57
N THR A 16 0.67 18.97 21.35
CA THR A 16 1.15 19.51 20.07
C THR A 16 2.52 18.94 19.74
N TYR A 17 2.86 18.89 18.46
CA TYR A 17 4.17 18.45 17.94
C TYR A 17 4.66 17.13 18.55
N SER A 18 3.74 16.17 18.63
CA SER A 18 3.99 14.87 19.25
C SER A 18 3.62 13.72 18.32
N ASN A 19 4.35 12.62 18.42
CA ASN A 19 4.01 11.39 17.73
C ASN A 19 3.15 10.54 18.67
N VAL A 20 1.86 10.44 18.36
CA VAL A 20 0.85 9.79 19.21
C VAL A 20 0.18 8.68 18.42
N LYS A 21 0.45 7.44 18.80
CA LYS A 21 -0.14 6.25 18.17
C LYS A 21 -1.66 6.25 18.32
N GLY A 22 -2.36 6.07 17.19
CA GLY A 22 -3.81 6.18 17.11
C GLY A 22 -4.31 7.60 16.85
N GLY A 23 -3.39 8.57 16.72
CA GLY A 23 -3.66 9.96 16.43
C GLY A 23 -4.16 10.76 17.62
N TRP A 24 -3.87 12.05 17.67
CA TRP A 24 -4.43 13.01 18.63
C TRP A 24 -4.62 14.36 17.93
N SER A 25 -5.77 14.98 18.16
CA SER A 25 -6.05 16.31 17.61
C SER A 25 -5.14 17.35 18.25
N GLY A 26 -4.35 18.04 17.44
CA GLY A 26 -3.43 19.09 17.90
C GLY A 26 -2.48 19.50 16.79
N ASN A 27 -1.94 20.72 16.89
CA ASN A 27 -1.05 21.25 15.89
C ASN A 27 0.27 20.46 15.82
N GLY A 28 0.67 20.03 14.64
CA GLY A 28 1.94 19.33 14.42
C GLY A 28 2.00 17.91 14.99
N ASN A 29 0.88 17.33 15.44
CA ASN A 29 0.85 15.93 15.87
C ASN A 29 0.88 15.00 14.66
N ILE A 30 1.61 13.89 14.80
CA ILE A 30 1.74 12.83 13.80
C ILE A 30 1.35 11.48 14.42
N ASP A 31 1.00 10.53 13.57
CA ASP A 31 0.73 9.14 13.92
C ASP A 31 1.49 8.24 12.94
N CYS A 32 2.69 7.87 13.32
CA CYS A 32 3.55 7.02 12.51
C CYS A 32 4.54 6.24 13.37
N ASP A 33 5.15 5.21 12.82
CA ASP A 33 6.25 4.50 13.48
C ASP A 33 7.49 5.41 13.50
N PRO A 34 8.02 5.79 14.67
CA PRO A 34 9.19 6.64 14.75
C PRO A 34 10.49 5.98 14.27
N PHE A 35 10.49 4.68 13.99
CA PHE A 35 11.66 3.91 13.55
C PHE A 35 12.90 4.16 14.42
N PHE A 36 12.85 3.71 15.69
CA PHE A 36 14.02 3.74 16.55
C PHE A 36 15.07 2.71 16.13
N CYS A 37 16.34 3.05 16.28
CA CYS A 37 17.47 2.21 15.84
C CYS A 37 17.50 0.81 16.45
N SER A 38 17.24 0.68 17.75
CA SER A 38 17.18 -0.62 18.44
C SER A 38 16.45 -0.47 19.78
N PRO A 39 15.14 -0.30 19.80
CA PRO A 39 14.40 -0.03 21.04
C PRO A 39 14.49 -1.17 22.07
N ASP A 40 14.65 -2.42 21.62
CA ASP A 40 14.80 -3.59 22.47
C ASP A 40 16.10 -3.57 23.30
N THR A 41 17.11 -2.83 22.87
CA THR A 41 18.37 -2.63 23.59
C THR A 41 18.47 -1.28 24.27
N GLY A 42 17.37 -0.48 24.28
CA GLY A 42 17.34 0.85 24.86
C GLY A 42 17.95 1.95 23.97
N ASN A 43 18.19 1.66 22.70
CA ASN A 43 18.68 2.64 21.74
C ASN A 43 17.49 3.32 21.03
N TYR A 44 17.07 4.48 21.54
CA TYR A 44 15.96 5.29 21.04
C TYR A 44 16.39 6.44 20.13
N TYR A 45 17.57 6.39 19.53
CA TYR A 45 17.89 7.27 18.41
C TYR A 45 16.98 6.99 17.22
N LEU A 46 16.61 8.03 16.49
CA LEU A 46 15.82 7.89 15.27
C LEU A 46 16.68 7.32 14.13
N ALA A 47 16.07 6.47 13.34
CA ALA A 47 16.64 6.08 12.05
C ALA A 47 16.53 7.25 11.04
N ASP A 48 17.42 7.32 10.07
CA ASP A 48 17.48 8.41 9.08
C ASP A 48 16.25 8.55 8.17
N ASN A 49 15.39 7.53 8.12
CA ASN A 49 14.10 7.54 7.42
C ASN A 49 12.89 7.74 8.35
N SER A 50 13.12 8.08 9.62
CA SER A 50 12.04 8.29 10.57
C SER A 50 11.13 9.45 10.15
N CYS A 51 9.82 9.25 10.25
CA CYS A 51 8.81 10.29 10.07
C CYS A 51 8.83 11.37 11.16
N SER A 52 9.52 11.12 12.26
CA SER A 52 9.67 12.06 13.37
C SER A 52 10.76 13.11 13.14
N ILE A 53 11.53 13.00 12.05
CA ILE A 53 12.58 13.94 11.70
C ILE A 53 11.98 15.23 11.16
N GLY A 54 12.36 16.36 11.72
CA GLY A 54 11.95 17.69 11.27
C GLY A 54 10.47 18.03 11.44
N THR A 55 9.69 17.21 12.16
CA THR A 55 8.25 17.38 12.33
C THR A 55 7.84 18.02 13.66
N GLY A 56 8.80 18.26 14.57
CA GLY A 56 8.58 18.99 15.80
C GLY A 56 8.47 20.51 15.62
N GLU A 57 8.18 21.22 16.70
CA GLU A 57 8.05 22.67 16.68
C GLU A 57 9.34 23.33 16.18
N GLY A 58 9.21 24.21 15.20
CA GLY A 58 10.37 24.88 14.59
C GLY A 58 11.22 23.99 13.68
N GLY A 59 10.73 22.79 13.31
CA GLY A 59 11.44 21.89 12.40
C GLY A 59 12.49 21.01 13.08
N VAL A 60 12.41 20.85 14.40
CA VAL A 60 13.24 19.89 15.14
C VAL A 60 12.66 18.46 15.05
N ASP A 61 13.43 17.48 15.47
CA ASP A 61 12.96 16.10 15.50
C ASP A 61 12.01 15.87 16.68
N ILE A 62 10.95 15.07 16.49
CA ILE A 62 10.12 14.58 17.59
C ILE A 62 10.81 13.36 18.20
N GLY A 63 11.48 13.54 19.33
CA GLY A 63 12.19 12.49 20.04
C GLY A 63 13.25 13.05 20.97
N ALA A 64 13.67 12.27 21.96
CA ALA A 64 14.66 12.70 22.94
C ALA A 64 16.09 12.69 22.41
N LEU A 65 16.34 11.90 21.38
CA LEU A 65 17.65 11.67 20.77
C LEU A 65 17.52 11.91 19.26
N GLY A 66 18.49 12.56 18.66
CA GLY A 66 18.50 12.82 17.21
C GLY A 66 18.70 11.55 16.35
N ILE A 67 19.13 11.74 15.10
CA ILE A 67 19.43 10.63 14.19
C ILE A 67 20.68 9.90 14.65
N GLY A 68 20.60 8.58 14.89
CA GLY A 68 21.69 7.77 15.41
C GLY A 68 22.05 6.56 14.55
N CYS A 69 21.26 6.23 13.56
CA CYS A 69 21.58 5.16 12.62
C CYS A 69 21.04 5.48 11.23
N SER A 70 21.80 5.06 10.24
CA SER A 70 21.26 4.92 8.88
C SER A 70 20.57 3.58 8.79
N VAL A 71 19.32 3.55 8.36
CA VAL A 71 18.70 2.30 7.95
C VAL A 71 19.33 1.92 6.61
N THR A 72 20.49 1.27 6.67
CA THR A 72 20.87 0.44 5.55
C THR A 72 19.85 -0.69 5.53
N PHE A 73 18.80 -0.51 4.74
CA PHE A 73 17.94 -1.62 4.39
C PHE A 73 18.85 -2.67 3.75
N THR A 74 19.28 -3.64 4.55
CA THR A 74 19.79 -4.85 3.96
C THR A 74 18.64 -5.36 3.12
N ASN A 75 18.88 -5.44 1.84
CA ASN A 75 17.90 -5.71 0.76
C ASN A 75 17.04 -6.98 1.00
N GLU A 76 17.30 -7.73 2.08
CA GLU A 76 16.69 -9.02 2.37
C GLU A 76 15.27 -8.91 2.95
N LEU A 77 14.94 -7.89 3.76
CA LEU A 77 13.58 -7.75 4.32
C LEU A 77 12.62 -7.01 3.39
N TYR A 78 13.11 -6.11 2.55
CA TYR A 78 12.28 -5.45 1.54
C TYR A 78 12.21 -6.22 0.23
N ALA A 79 13.19 -7.08 -0.06
CA ALA A 79 13.13 -7.97 -1.21
C ALA A 79 11.98 -8.97 -1.10
N ASP A 80 11.58 -9.35 0.12
CA ASP A 80 10.40 -10.20 0.36
C ASP A 80 9.07 -9.43 0.31
N LEU A 81 9.09 -8.11 0.49
CA LEU A 81 7.89 -7.26 0.47
C LEU A 81 7.65 -6.58 -0.88
N MET A 82 8.70 -6.37 -1.67
CA MET A 82 8.61 -5.75 -2.99
C MET A 82 8.71 -6.81 -4.09
N PRO A 83 7.82 -6.78 -5.07
CA PRO A 83 7.89 -7.71 -6.19
C PRO A 83 9.22 -7.56 -6.95
N SER A 84 9.92 -8.65 -7.16
CA SER A 84 11.16 -8.67 -7.95
C SER A 84 10.92 -8.67 -9.46
N HIS A 85 9.70 -8.95 -9.90
CA HIS A 85 9.31 -9.04 -11.30
C HIS A 85 7.86 -8.63 -11.53
N PHE A 86 7.55 -8.24 -12.76
CA PHE A 86 6.18 -8.04 -13.19
C PHE A 86 5.44 -9.38 -13.23
N ALA A 87 4.25 -9.43 -12.66
CA ALA A 87 3.42 -10.62 -12.74
C ALA A 87 1.93 -10.24 -12.80
N LEU A 88 1.15 -11.04 -13.54
CA LEU A 88 -0.30 -11.03 -13.51
C LEU A 88 -0.75 -12.39 -13.00
N TYR A 89 -1.51 -12.42 -11.92
CA TYR A 89 -1.94 -13.66 -11.29
C TYR A 89 -3.32 -14.13 -11.82
N PRO A 90 -3.66 -15.42 -11.63
CA PRO A 90 -5.03 -15.87 -11.86
C PRO A 90 -6.02 -15.08 -11.02
N ASN A 91 -7.17 -14.72 -11.61
CA ASN A 91 -8.23 -14.10 -10.85
C ASN A 91 -8.86 -15.11 -9.87
N TYR A 92 -9.32 -14.61 -8.73
CA TYR A 92 -9.98 -15.45 -7.73
C TYR A 92 -11.23 -14.75 -7.17
N PRO A 93 -12.36 -15.48 -7.10
CA PRO A 93 -12.59 -16.83 -7.60
C PRO A 93 -12.57 -16.94 -9.13
N ASN A 94 -12.33 -18.12 -9.68
CA ASN A 94 -12.47 -18.45 -11.10
C ASN A 94 -12.88 -19.92 -11.24
N PRO A 95 -14.08 -20.25 -11.69
CA PRO A 95 -15.15 -19.37 -12.18
C PRO A 95 -15.68 -18.40 -11.12
N PHE A 96 -16.26 -17.27 -11.55
CA PHE A 96 -16.77 -16.24 -10.65
C PHE A 96 -18.24 -15.87 -10.91
N ASN A 97 -18.94 -15.37 -9.87
CA ASN A 97 -20.33 -14.94 -9.91
C ASN A 97 -20.61 -13.84 -8.86
N PRO A 98 -20.97 -12.63 -9.22
CA PRO A 98 -20.55 -11.93 -10.44
C PRO A 98 -19.20 -11.23 -10.26
N THR A 99 -18.56 -11.36 -9.08
CA THR A 99 -17.36 -10.64 -8.67
C THR A 99 -16.13 -11.53 -8.63
N THR A 100 -14.99 -10.98 -9.00
CA THR A 100 -13.68 -11.61 -8.87
C THR A 100 -12.61 -10.56 -8.58
N LYS A 101 -11.47 -10.99 -8.10
CA LYS A 101 -10.30 -10.15 -7.85
C LYS A 101 -9.19 -10.52 -8.82
N ILE A 102 -8.56 -9.52 -9.38
CA ILE A 102 -7.39 -9.65 -10.26
C ILE A 102 -6.21 -9.07 -9.52
N THR A 103 -5.17 -9.88 -9.33
CA THR A 103 -3.95 -9.48 -8.61
C THR A 103 -2.79 -9.37 -9.59
N PHE A 104 -1.95 -8.37 -9.40
CA PHE A 104 -0.71 -8.19 -10.17
C PHE A 104 0.39 -7.56 -9.32
N SER A 105 1.63 -7.69 -9.77
CA SER A 105 2.79 -7.11 -9.10
C SER A 105 3.65 -6.30 -10.05
N LEU A 106 4.22 -5.21 -9.50
CA LEU A 106 5.04 -4.24 -10.21
C LEU A 106 6.37 -4.09 -9.45
N PRO A 107 7.54 -4.39 -10.04
CA PRO A 107 8.83 -4.23 -9.39
C PRO A 107 9.32 -2.77 -9.37
N GLN A 108 8.70 -1.89 -10.12
CA GLN A 108 9.07 -0.48 -10.24
C GLN A 108 7.87 0.38 -10.60
N ILE A 109 7.99 1.70 -10.43
CA ILE A 109 6.97 2.65 -10.88
C ILE A 109 6.79 2.59 -12.39
N VAL A 110 5.54 2.44 -12.84
CA VAL A 110 5.23 2.27 -14.26
C VAL A 110 3.78 2.66 -14.57
N LYS A 111 3.52 3.10 -15.79
CA LYS A 111 2.17 3.24 -16.33
C LYS A 111 1.55 1.87 -16.53
N VAL A 112 0.42 1.62 -15.88
CA VAL A 112 -0.35 0.37 -15.95
C VAL A 112 -1.66 0.59 -16.69
N ASN A 113 -1.98 -0.35 -17.58
CA ASN A 113 -3.27 -0.44 -18.23
C ASN A 113 -3.80 -1.87 -18.07
N LEU A 114 -4.93 -2.05 -17.37
CA LEU A 114 -5.57 -3.34 -17.15
C LEU A 114 -6.96 -3.34 -17.77
N ILE A 115 -7.15 -4.13 -18.82
CA ILE A 115 -8.36 -4.13 -19.64
C ILE A 115 -8.98 -5.52 -19.69
N ILE A 116 -10.31 -5.55 -19.65
CA ILE A 116 -11.11 -6.75 -19.89
C ILE A 116 -11.60 -6.78 -21.34
N TYR A 117 -11.52 -7.94 -21.95
CA TYR A 117 -11.96 -8.24 -23.32
C TYR A 117 -12.94 -9.41 -23.34
N ASP A 118 -13.85 -9.38 -24.30
CA ASP A 118 -14.69 -10.54 -24.63
C ASP A 118 -13.92 -11.53 -25.53
N VAL A 119 -14.58 -12.66 -25.86
CA VAL A 119 -14.01 -13.72 -26.73
C VAL A 119 -13.69 -13.26 -28.16
N ARG A 120 -14.26 -12.15 -28.61
CA ARG A 120 -14.00 -11.57 -29.93
C ARG A 120 -12.86 -10.56 -29.90
N GLY A 121 -12.25 -10.35 -28.73
CA GLY A 121 -11.22 -9.34 -28.52
C GLY A 121 -11.76 -7.91 -28.42
N LYS A 122 -13.07 -7.74 -28.29
CA LYS A 122 -13.66 -6.41 -28.05
C LYS A 122 -13.41 -6.01 -26.60
N ARG A 123 -12.94 -4.78 -26.40
CA ARG A 123 -12.77 -4.17 -25.09
C ARG A 123 -14.11 -4.03 -24.37
N VAL A 124 -14.20 -4.55 -23.17
CA VAL A 124 -15.38 -4.50 -22.30
C VAL A 124 -15.26 -3.34 -21.34
N ILE A 125 -14.17 -3.29 -20.57
CA ILE A 125 -13.92 -2.25 -19.57
C ILE A 125 -12.42 -2.06 -19.35
N ASN A 126 -12.03 -0.85 -18.98
CA ASN A 126 -10.71 -0.54 -18.46
C ASN A 126 -10.78 -0.46 -16.92
N LEU A 127 -10.05 -1.31 -16.24
CA LEU A 127 -10.04 -1.37 -14.78
C LEU A 127 -8.98 -0.45 -14.16
N VAL A 128 -7.82 -0.34 -14.83
CA VAL A 128 -6.70 0.51 -14.38
C VAL A 128 -6.12 1.23 -15.58
N ASP A 129 -5.86 2.53 -15.46
CA ASP A 129 -5.15 3.35 -16.46
C ASP A 129 -4.40 4.50 -15.78
N GLU A 130 -3.41 4.15 -14.97
CA GLU A 130 -2.66 5.13 -14.18
C GLU A 130 -1.21 4.71 -13.95
N VAL A 131 -0.39 5.63 -13.46
CA VAL A 131 0.99 5.36 -13.05
C VAL A 131 0.96 4.86 -11.60
N LEU A 132 1.46 3.65 -11.38
CA LEU A 132 1.50 3.01 -10.07
C LEU A 132 2.94 2.79 -9.61
N PRO A 133 3.25 2.99 -8.33
CA PRO A 133 4.55 2.65 -7.75
C PRO A 133 4.80 1.14 -7.71
N ALA A 134 6.00 0.72 -7.32
CA ALA A 134 6.30 -0.69 -7.06
C ALA A 134 5.37 -1.22 -5.95
N GLY A 135 4.89 -2.46 -6.10
CA GLY A 135 4.00 -3.06 -5.12
C GLY A 135 3.13 -4.19 -5.66
N HIS A 136 2.33 -4.77 -4.76
CA HIS A 136 1.28 -5.74 -5.06
C HIS A 136 -0.07 -5.03 -5.11
N TYR A 137 -0.85 -5.34 -6.13
CA TYR A 137 -2.14 -4.69 -6.39
C TYR A 137 -3.25 -5.72 -6.52
N GLU A 138 -4.41 -5.39 -5.99
CA GLU A 138 -5.63 -6.17 -6.13
C GLU A 138 -6.75 -5.25 -6.65
N VAL A 139 -7.38 -5.65 -7.76
CA VAL A 139 -8.47 -4.89 -8.38
C VAL A 139 -9.70 -5.79 -8.47
N ALA A 140 -10.80 -5.33 -7.90
CA ALA A 140 -12.08 -6.02 -8.02
C ALA A 140 -12.69 -5.78 -9.40
N PHE A 141 -13.25 -6.83 -9.97
CA PHE A 141 -14.03 -6.78 -11.20
C PHE A 141 -15.43 -7.36 -10.97
N GLU A 142 -16.44 -6.61 -11.39
CA GLU A 142 -17.83 -7.00 -11.30
C GLU A 142 -18.42 -7.20 -12.71
N GLY A 143 -18.85 -8.41 -12.97
CA GLY A 143 -19.43 -8.83 -14.25
C GLY A 143 -20.97 -8.87 -14.26
N ALA A 144 -21.67 -8.20 -13.33
CA ALA A 144 -23.13 -8.30 -13.18
C ALA A 144 -23.90 -7.95 -14.47
N GLY A 145 -23.43 -6.95 -15.23
CA GLY A 145 -24.00 -6.51 -16.52
C GLY A 145 -23.61 -7.38 -17.74
N LEU A 146 -22.73 -8.37 -17.56
CA LEU A 146 -22.21 -9.20 -18.65
C LEU A 146 -22.93 -10.56 -18.73
N SER A 147 -22.88 -11.19 -19.88
CA SER A 147 -23.38 -12.55 -20.08
C SER A 147 -22.40 -13.58 -19.51
N SER A 148 -22.92 -14.72 -19.02
CA SER A 148 -22.06 -15.86 -18.68
C SER A 148 -21.18 -16.25 -19.87
N GLY A 149 -19.91 -16.54 -19.62
CA GLY A 149 -18.98 -16.89 -20.67
C GLY A 149 -17.52 -16.60 -20.33
N VAL A 150 -16.65 -16.83 -21.29
CA VAL A 150 -15.21 -16.60 -21.17
C VAL A 150 -14.88 -15.14 -21.48
N TYR A 151 -14.06 -14.57 -20.63
CA TYR A 151 -13.47 -13.24 -20.77
C TYR A 151 -11.96 -13.33 -20.62
N PHE A 152 -11.27 -12.32 -21.10
CA PHE A 152 -9.83 -12.19 -20.97
C PHE A 152 -9.50 -10.87 -20.28
N TYR A 153 -8.53 -10.88 -19.40
CA TYR A 153 -7.94 -9.66 -18.87
C TYR A 153 -6.49 -9.57 -19.29
N ARG A 154 -6.08 -8.37 -19.67
CA ARG A 154 -4.75 -8.07 -20.16
C ARG A 154 -4.19 -6.89 -19.40
N ILE A 155 -3.00 -7.09 -18.82
CA ILE A 155 -2.19 -6.02 -18.27
C ILE A 155 -1.12 -5.61 -19.27
N GLN A 156 -0.89 -4.31 -19.33
CA GLN A 156 0.26 -3.71 -19.95
C GLN A 156 0.92 -2.77 -18.94
N ALA A 157 2.18 -3.03 -18.58
CA ALA A 157 2.97 -2.25 -17.65
C ALA A 157 4.34 -1.98 -18.26
N GLY A 158 4.50 -0.83 -18.92
CA GLY A 158 5.66 -0.54 -19.77
C GLY A 158 5.79 -1.54 -20.91
N GLN A 159 6.90 -2.31 -20.93
CA GLN A 159 7.13 -3.37 -21.91
C GLN A 159 6.52 -4.73 -21.53
N PHE A 160 6.11 -4.87 -20.27
CA PHE A 160 5.47 -6.09 -19.80
C PHE A 160 4.03 -6.15 -20.28
N VAL A 161 3.67 -7.26 -20.94
CA VAL A 161 2.31 -7.54 -21.41
C VAL A 161 1.98 -8.97 -21.10
N GLN A 162 0.89 -9.18 -20.37
CA GLN A 162 0.38 -10.52 -20.06
C GLN A 162 -1.15 -10.53 -20.14
N SER A 163 -1.71 -11.67 -20.59
CA SER A 163 -3.15 -11.89 -20.64
C SER A 163 -3.51 -13.20 -19.96
N ARG A 164 -4.68 -13.22 -19.33
CA ARG A 164 -5.26 -14.44 -18.73
C ARG A 164 -6.73 -14.53 -19.04
N LYS A 165 -7.27 -15.76 -18.96
CA LYS A 165 -8.69 -16.03 -19.13
C LYS A 165 -9.41 -16.12 -17.79
N MET A 166 -10.68 -15.75 -17.76
CA MET A 166 -11.60 -15.94 -16.64
C MET A 166 -12.97 -16.41 -17.13
N LEU A 167 -13.72 -17.08 -16.27
CA LEU A 167 -15.03 -17.63 -16.59
C LEU A 167 -16.09 -17.03 -15.67
N LEU A 168 -17.02 -16.28 -16.25
CA LEU A 168 -18.19 -15.75 -15.56
C LEU A 168 -19.34 -16.78 -15.66
N ILE A 169 -19.91 -17.12 -14.54
CA ILE A 169 -21.11 -17.93 -14.41
C ILE A 169 -22.19 -17.15 -13.66
N LYS A 170 -23.42 -17.25 -14.09
CA LYS A 170 -24.60 -16.69 -13.41
C LYS A 170 -25.53 -17.80 -13.01
#